data_60f04bc6c8ab36f08bf50141d043bbd4
#
_entry.id   60f04bc6c8ab36f08bf50141d043bbd4
#
_cell.length_a   1.000
_cell.length_b   1.000
_cell.length_c   1.000
_cell.angle_alpha   90.00
_cell.angle_beta   90.00
_cell.angle_gamma   90.00
#
_symmetry.space_group_name_H-M   'P 1'
#
loop_
_entity.id
_entity.type
_entity.pdbx_description
1 polymer ?
#
loop_
_entity_poly.entity_id
_entity_poly.type
_entity_poly.pdbx_seq_one_letter_code
_entity_poly.pdbx_strand_id
1 'polypeptide(L)'
;NVECGVPIPRFANFVIKQGFKGTEGLLGIPGTVGGGIYMNASSYGNNLSDCLLNVKVIDEKGNIIELNKKDLNFTWRKSILHEKKLIAISCIFDFPSNNRVDVKEIQNKSKKIMIHRKTFQESDLPNLGSIFATKNIYKELSKINIYFFLLYLINKVGTFITFKFFKSKIINYRKKIVSLYAKSLNLEKFKKFSVSEKTLNCLINKGSSEASEAIELLKLLESKTKHIVKMENIILDQID
;
A
#
# COMPACT_ATOMS: atom_id res chain seq x y z
N ASN A 1 9.37 -16.24 -16.46
CA ASN A 1 8.54 -15.39 -17.30
C ASN A 1 7.13 -15.30 -16.69
N VAL A 2 6.56 -14.10 -16.63
CA VAL A 2 5.24 -13.84 -16.04
C VAL A 2 4.51 -12.81 -16.90
N GLU A 3 3.27 -13.12 -17.27
CA GLU A 3 2.39 -12.17 -17.94
C GLU A 3 1.95 -11.06 -16.98
N CYS A 4 1.92 -9.83 -17.44
CA CYS A 4 1.62 -8.67 -16.60
C CYS A 4 0.18 -8.62 -16.05
N GLY A 5 -0.75 -9.39 -16.62
CA GLY A 5 -2.11 -9.60 -16.12
C GLY A 5 -2.21 -10.54 -14.90
N VAL A 6 -1.15 -11.25 -14.55
CA VAL A 6 -1.16 -12.17 -13.39
C VAL A 6 -1.34 -11.38 -12.08
N PRO A 7 -2.27 -11.76 -11.19
CA PRO A 7 -2.40 -11.12 -9.88
C PRO A 7 -1.13 -11.24 -9.03
N ILE A 8 -0.70 -10.15 -8.40
CA ILE A 8 0.49 -10.14 -7.53
C ILE A 8 0.44 -11.22 -6.45
N PRO A 9 -0.69 -11.45 -5.74
CA PRO A 9 -0.76 -12.52 -4.75
C PRO A 9 -0.53 -13.92 -5.33
N ARG A 10 -1.00 -14.17 -6.57
CA ARG A 10 -0.79 -15.45 -7.26
C ARG A 10 0.68 -15.64 -7.61
N PHE A 11 1.33 -14.63 -8.16
CA PHE A 11 2.76 -14.61 -8.43
C PHE A 11 3.58 -14.85 -7.15
N ALA A 12 3.33 -14.06 -6.10
CA ALA A 12 4.05 -14.18 -4.83
C ALA A 12 3.90 -15.56 -4.19
N ASN A 13 2.68 -16.12 -4.20
CA ASN A 13 2.42 -17.46 -3.67
C ASN A 13 3.13 -18.56 -4.47
N PHE A 14 3.23 -18.42 -5.80
CA PHE A 14 3.97 -19.32 -6.65
C PHE A 14 5.46 -19.33 -6.24
N VAL A 15 6.09 -18.15 -6.13
CA VAL A 15 7.50 -18.02 -5.75
C VAL A 15 7.78 -18.62 -4.36
N ILE A 16 6.91 -18.35 -3.39
CA ILE A 16 7.00 -18.92 -2.03
C ILE A 16 6.92 -20.44 -2.05
N LYS A 17 6.02 -21.02 -2.85
CA LYS A 17 5.91 -22.49 -2.99
C LYS A 17 7.16 -23.14 -3.60
N GLN A 18 7.92 -22.40 -4.39
CA GLN A 18 9.20 -22.86 -4.93
C GLN A 18 10.36 -22.70 -3.93
N GLY A 19 10.11 -22.14 -2.74
CA GLY A 19 11.11 -21.95 -1.70
C GLY A 19 11.98 -20.69 -1.85
N PHE A 20 11.57 -19.70 -2.66
CA PHE A 20 12.34 -18.48 -2.85
C PHE A 20 11.83 -17.34 -1.98
N LYS A 21 12.76 -16.64 -1.32
CA LYS A 21 12.51 -15.38 -0.57
C LYS A 21 12.33 -14.19 -1.51
N GLY A 22 11.70 -13.15 -1.00
CA GLY A 22 11.64 -11.84 -1.66
C GLY A 22 10.23 -11.40 -2.07
N THR A 23 9.22 -12.28 -1.92
CA THR A 23 7.84 -11.95 -2.30
C THR A 23 6.82 -12.07 -1.16
N GLU A 24 7.24 -12.41 0.05
CA GLU A 24 6.35 -12.67 1.19
C GLU A 24 5.46 -11.48 1.54
N GLY A 25 6.04 -10.27 1.47
CA GLY A 25 5.32 -9.03 1.70
C GLY A 25 4.32 -8.66 0.61
N LEU A 26 4.47 -9.23 -0.59
CA LEU A 26 3.63 -8.92 -1.75
C LEU A 26 2.30 -9.67 -1.75
N LEU A 27 2.16 -10.76 -0.99
CA LEU A 27 0.97 -11.62 -0.95
C LEU A 27 -0.35 -10.89 -0.73
N GLY A 28 -0.33 -9.77 -0.01
CA GLY A 28 -1.54 -9.02 0.31
C GLY A 28 -1.71 -7.73 -0.52
N ILE A 29 -0.96 -7.56 -1.60
CA ILE A 29 -1.12 -6.41 -2.50
C ILE A 29 -2.15 -6.77 -3.57
N PRO A 30 -3.29 -6.06 -3.65
CA PRO A 30 -4.23 -6.25 -4.75
C PRO A 30 -3.65 -5.73 -6.07
N GLY A 31 -4.17 -6.23 -7.19
CA GLY A 31 -3.76 -5.81 -8.53
C GLY A 31 -2.83 -6.82 -9.22
N THR A 32 -2.36 -6.45 -10.40
CA THR A 32 -1.59 -7.29 -11.30
C THR A 32 -0.09 -6.99 -11.24
N VAL A 33 0.71 -7.92 -11.74
CA VAL A 33 2.17 -7.75 -11.84
C VAL A 33 2.52 -6.51 -12.66
N GLY A 34 1.84 -6.25 -13.79
CA GLY A 34 2.06 -5.05 -14.60
C GLY A 34 1.76 -3.76 -13.85
N GLY A 35 0.63 -3.68 -13.14
CA GLY A 35 0.32 -2.55 -12.25
C GLY A 35 1.34 -2.42 -11.12
N GLY A 36 1.86 -3.54 -10.62
CA GLY A 36 2.91 -3.56 -9.63
C GLY A 36 4.25 -3.01 -10.14
N ILE A 37 4.61 -3.30 -11.40
CA ILE A 37 5.81 -2.74 -12.05
C ILE A 37 5.60 -1.24 -12.30
N TYR A 38 4.43 -0.84 -12.79
CA TYR A 38 4.07 0.56 -13.00
C TYR A 38 4.27 1.38 -11.73
N MET A 39 3.75 0.92 -10.60
CA MET A 39 3.79 1.60 -9.29
C MET A 39 5.03 1.27 -8.44
N ASN A 40 5.98 0.47 -8.91
CA ASN A 40 7.04 -0.10 -8.07
C ASN A 40 6.46 -0.62 -6.74
N ALA A 41 5.52 -1.55 -6.84
CA ALA A 41 4.75 -2.03 -5.69
C ALA A 41 5.66 -2.64 -4.63
N SER A 42 5.48 -2.21 -3.40
CA SER A 42 6.29 -2.65 -2.26
C SER A 42 5.47 -2.82 -1.00
N SER A 43 5.82 -3.80 -0.20
CA SER A 43 5.19 -4.05 1.09
C SER A 43 6.07 -4.94 1.97
N TYR A 44 6.10 -4.65 3.28
CA TYR A 44 6.88 -5.41 4.28
C TYR A 44 8.35 -5.66 3.89
N GLY A 45 8.98 -4.66 3.27
CA GLY A 45 10.39 -4.73 2.89
C GLY A 45 10.67 -5.49 1.58
N ASN A 46 9.65 -5.98 0.88
CA ASN A 46 9.79 -6.55 -0.46
C ASN A 46 9.29 -5.57 -1.51
N ASN A 47 10.09 -5.28 -2.54
CA ASN A 47 9.68 -4.55 -3.72
C ASN A 47 9.54 -5.52 -4.89
N LEU A 48 8.54 -5.31 -5.75
CA LEU A 48 8.40 -6.15 -6.93
C LEU A 48 9.61 -6.03 -7.86
N SER A 49 10.22 -4.85 -7.91
CA SER A 49 11.45 -4.57 -8.68
C SER A 49 12.69 -5.30 -8.16
N ASP A 50 12.72 -5.80 -6.91
CA ASP A 50 13.94 -6.41 -6.36
C ASP A 50 14.40 -7.63 -7.17
N CYS A 51 13.43 -8.45 -7.62
CA CYS A 51 13.66 -9.67 -8.38
C CYS A 51 13.43 -9.51 -9.88
N LEU A 52 13.11 -8.30 -10.38
CA LEU A 52 12.85 -8.06 -11.79
C LEU A 52 14.16 -7.98 -12.58
N LEU A 53 14.25 -8.69 -13.72
CA LEU A 53 15.34 -8.58 -14.70
C LEU A 53 14.96 -7.60 -15.82
N ASN A 54 13.88 -7.90 -16.53
CA ASN A 54 13.41 -7.10 -17.65
C ASN A 54 11.87 -7.12 -17.75
N VAL A 55 11.36 -6.21 -18.55
CA VAL A 55 9.93 -6.14 -18.89
C VAL A 55 9.78 -5.85 -20.39
N LYS A 56 8.89 -6.57 -21.04
CA LYS A 56 8.40 -6.23 -22.36
C LYS A 56 7.24 -5.26 -22.24
N VAL A 57 7.33 -4.16 -22.96
CA VAL A 57 6.32 -3.10 -23.00
C VAL A 57 5.88 -2.85 -24.43
N ILE A 58 4.68 -2.31 -24.58
CA ILE A 58 4.18 -1.80 -25.85
C ILE A 58 4.05 -0.28 -25.75
N ASP A 59 4.48 0.42 -26.80
CA ASP A 59 4.34 1.87 -26.93
C ASP A 59 3.02 2.26 -27.62
N GLU A 60 2.76 3.57 -27.75
CA GLU A 60 1.55 4.12 -28.40
C GLU A 60 1.45 3.76 -29.90
N LYS A 61 2.57 3.38 -30.53
CA LYS A 61 2.62 2.97 -31.93
C LYS A 61 2.45 1.47 -32.14
N GLY A 62 2.32 0.71 -31.05
CA GLY A 62 2.22 -0.74 -31.09
C GLY A 62 3.56 -1.47 -31.15
N ASN A 63 4.70 -0.78 -31.02
CA ASN A 63 6.00 -1.44 -31.02
C ASN A 63 6.26 -2.11 -29.67
N ILE A 64 6.78 -3.34 -29.71
CA ILE A 64 7.20 -4.07 -28.51
C ILE A 64 8.67 -3.73 -28.24
N ILE A 65 8.94 -3.27 -27.03
CA ILE A 65 10.26 -2.86 -26.55
C ILE A 65 10.58 -3.67 -25.31
N GLU A 66 11.81 -4.14 -25.19
CA GLU A 66 12.31 -4.78 -23.96
C GLU A 66 13.15 -3.77 -23.17
N LEU A 67 12.77 -3.56 -21.91
CA LEU A 67 13.44 -2.67 -20.98
C LEU A 67 14.05 -3.49 -19.85
N ASN A 68 15.33 -3.24 -19.56
CA ASN A 68 15.98 -3.81 -18.39
C ASN A 68 15.52 -3.10 -17.11
N LYS A 69 15.71 -3.73 -15.97
CA LYS A 69 15.40 -3.14 -14.66
C LYS A 69 15.99 -1.72 -14.50
N LYS A 70 17.20 -1.47 -14.98
CA LYS A 70 17.87 -0.15 -14.89
C LYS A 70 17.13 0.92 -15.68
N ASP A 71 16.58 0.57 -16.84
CA ASP A 71 15.87 1.51 -17.74
C ASP A 71 14.55 1.96 -17.14
N LEU A 72 14.00 1.20 -16.17
CA LEU A 72 12.72 1.49 -15.53
C LEU A 72 12.79 2.60 -14.47
N ASN A 73 13.99 3.06 -14.08
CA ASN A 73 14.21 4.18 -13.18
C ASN A 73 13.31 4.15 -11.95
N PHE A 74 13.24 3.00 -11.28
CA PHE A 74 12.37 2.80 -10.14
C PHE A 74 12.70 3.73 -8.99
N THR A 75 11.68 4.44 -8.53
CA THR A 75 11.69 5.22 -7.30
C THR A 75 10.50 4.85 -6.41
N TRP A 76 10.29 5.56 -5.32
CA TRP A 76 9.14 5.31 -4.45
C TRP A 76 7.81 5.52 -5.21
N ARG A 77 7.07 4.41 -5.40
CA ARG A 77 5.76 4.40 -6.11
C ARG A 77 5.82 4.95 -7.53
N LYS A 78 6.94 4.79 -8.23
CA LYS A 78 7.11 5.31 -9.59
C LYS A 78 8.07 4.44 -10.41
N SER A 79 7.79 4.35 -11.70
CA SER A 79 8.66 3.83 -12.75
C SER A 79 8.60 4.73 -13.98
N ILE A 80 9.48 4.50 -14.96
CA ILE A 80 9.47 5.23 -16.24
C ILE A 80 8.15 5.07 -17.02
N LEU A 81 7.39 4.00 -16.71
CA LEU A 81 6.09 3.75 -17.37
C LEU A 81 5.06 4.86 -17.10
N HIS A 82 5.21 5.62 -16.00
CA HIS A 82 4.37 6.80 -15.73
C HIS A 82 4.61 7.95 -16.71
N GLU A 83 5.81 8.04 -17.27
CA GLU A 83 6.25 9.18 -18.05
C GLU A 83 6.13 8.92 -19.55
N LYS A 84 6.29 7.66 -19.96
CA LYS A 84 6.44 7.28 -21.36
C LYS A 84 5.23 6.58 -21.98
N LYS A 85 4.06 6.62 -21.32
CA LYS A 85 2.83 5.99 -21.82
C LYS A 85 3.04 4.56 -22.37
N LEU A 86 3.81 3.76 -21.60
CA LEU A 86 4.14 2.39 -21.94
C LEU A 86 3.25 1.42 -21.17
N ILE A 87 2.80 0.36 -21.83
CA ILE A 87 2.00 -0.71 -21.19
C ILE A 87 2.87 -1.96 -21.05
N ALA A 88 3.04 -2.43 -19.82
CA ALA A 88 3.76 -3.67 -19.55
C ALA A 88 2.93 -4.89 -19.98
N ILE A 89 3.55 -5.80 -20.76
CA ILE A 89 2.92 -7.01 -21.30
C ILE A 89 3.37 -8.24 -20.54
N SER A 90 4.69 -8.45 -20.44
CA SER A 90 5.29 -9.59 -19.75
C SER A 90 6.61 -9.18 -19.10
N CYS A 91 7.07 -9.94 -18.14
CA CYS A 91 8.32 -9.65 -17.43
C CYS A 91 9.04 -10.93 -17.03
N ILE A 92 10.34 -10.81 -16.85
CA ILE A 92 11.21 -11.88 -16.35
C ILE A 92 11.67 -11.50 -14.96
N PHE A 93 11.47 -12.41 -14.02
CA PHE A 93 12.00 -12.32 -12.66
C PHE A 93 13.12 -13.33 -12.47
N ASP A 94 14.12 -12.97 -11.71
CA ASP A 94 15.20 -13.83 -11.27
C ASP A 94 15.19 -14.02 -9.76
N PHE A 95 15.37 -15.27 -9.36
CA PHE A 95 15.46 -15.68 -7.97
C PHE A 95 16.72 -16.49 -7.79
N PRO A 96 17.85 -15.86 -7.41
CA PRO A 96 19.12 -16.54 -7.23
C PRO A 96 19.01 -17.72 -6.26
N SER A 97 19.76 -18.79 -6.52
CA SER A 97 19.72 -20.04 -5.74
C SER A 97 20.04 -19.84 -4.25
N ASN A 98 20.86 -18.85 -3.90
CA ASN A 98 21.15 -18.48 -2.51
C ASN A 98 19.95 -17.86 -1.76
N ASN A 99 18.91 -17.44 -2.48
CA ASN A 99 17.64 -16.99 -1.89
C ASN A 99 16.67 -18.15 -1.61
N ARG A 100 17.06 -19.38 -1.93
CA ARG A 100 16.23 -20.56 -1.67
C ARG A 100 16.38 -20.99 -0.20
N VAL A 101 15.25 -21.24 0.44
CA VAL A 101 15.17 -21.71 1.83
C VAL A 101 14.06 -22.73 1.97
N ASP A 102 13.92 -23.30 3.16
CA ASP A 102 12.83 -24.22 3.47
C ASP A 102 11.47 -23.54 3.24
N VAL A 103 10.60 -24.23 2.51
CA VAL A 103 9.25 -23.72 2.16
C VAL A 103 8.41 -23.41 3.40
N LYS A 104 8.56 -24.23 4.47
CA LYS A 104 7.83 -24.01 5.73
C LYS A 104 8.30 -22.74 6.42
N GLU A 105 9.59 -22.41 6.37
CA GLU A 105 10.13 -21.15 6.93
C GLU A 105 9.48 -19.95 6.28
N ILE A 106 9.47 -19.89 4.94
CA ILE A 106 8.86 -18.77 4.20
C ILE A 106 7.37 -18.70 4.44
N GLN A 107 6.67 -19.82 4.41
CA GLN A 107 5.23 -19.86 4.68
C GLN A 107 4.91 -19.35 6.08
N ASN A 108 5.70 -19.69 7.10
CA ASN A 108 5.52 -19.18 8.45
C ASN A 108 5.76 -17.67 8.53
N LYS A 109 6.78 -17.17 7.84
CA LYS A 109 7.02 -15.71 7.71
C LYS A 109 5.83 -15.03 7.03
N SER A 110 5.36 -15.57 5.92
CA SER A 110 4.21 -15.07 5.17
C SER A 110 2.94 -15.04 6.03
N LYS A 111 2.67 -16.10 6.81
CA LYS A 111 1.53 -16.13 7.75
C LYS A 111 1.62 -15.03 8.79
N LYS A 112 2.81 -14.78 9.38
CA LYS A 112 3.02 -13.68 10.34
C LYS A 112 2.73 -12.32 9.70
N ILE A 113 3.19 -12.09 8.47
CA ILE A 113 2.92 -10.87 7.70
C ILE A 113 1.41 -10.71 7.46
N MET A 114 0.71 -11.76 7.05
CA MET A 114 -0.73 -11.70 6.80
C MET A 114 -1.54 -11.44 8.08
N ILE A 115 -1.15 -12.03 9.21
CA ILE A 115 -1.76 -11.73 10.53
C ILE A 115 -1.54 -10.25 10.89
N HIS A 116 -0.30 -9.76 10.74
CA HIS A 116 0.01 -8.35 10.99
C HIS A 116 -0.82 -7.43 10.09
N ARG A 117 -0.90 -7.75 8.79
CA ARG A 117 -1.71 -7.00 7.82
C ARG A 117 -3.18 -6.94 8.26
N LYS A 118 -3.79 -8.09 8.59
CA LYS A 118 -5.18 -8.14 9.06
C LYS A 118 -5.41 -7.30 10.33
N THR A 119 -4.42 -7.23 11.22
CA THR A 119 -4.49 -6.44 12.45
C THR A 119 -4.42 -4.93 12.20
N PHE A 120 -3.56 -4.50 11.28
CA PHE A 120 -3.20 -3.09 11.13
C PHE A 120 -3.68 -2.42 9.84
N GLN A 121 -4.16 -3.18 8.86
CA GLN A 121 -4.69 -2.68 7.60
C GLN A 121 -6.17 -3.05 7.46
N GLU A 122 -6.90 -2.26 6.69
CA GLU A 122 -8.29 -2.56 6.37
C GLU A 122 -8.38 -3.76 5.43
N SER A 123 -9.25 -4.71 5.78
CA SER A 123 -9.49 -5.92 5.00
C SER A 123 -10.95 -6.35 5.00
N ASP A 124 -11.77 -5.70 5.84
CA ASP A 124 -13.13 -6.15 6.11
C ASP A 124 -14.17 -5.32 5.33
N LEU A 125 -13.78 -4.11 4.92
CA LEU A 125 -14.63 -3.20 4.15
C LEU A 125 -14.00 -2.83 2.81
N PRO A 126 -14.81 -2.55 1.77
CA PRO A 126 -14.32 -1.99 0.52
C PRO A 126 -13.52 -0.72 0.78
N ASN A 127 -12.31 -0.62 0.21
CA ASN A 127 -11.42 0.49 0.48
C ASN A 127 -10.53 0.82 -0.72
N LEU A 128 -9.98 2.03 -0.74
CA LEU A 128 -9.06 2.52 -1.76
C LEU A 128 -7.57 2.31 -1.39
N GLY A 129 -7.28 1.55 -0.32
CA GLY A 129 -5.90 1.41 0.17
C GLY A 129 -5.40 2.68 0.85
N SER A 130 -4.09 2.93 0.74
CA SER A 130 -3.45 4.09 1.37
C SER A 130 -3.88 5.40 0.72
N ILE A 131 -4.28 6.37 1.54
CA ILE A 131 -4.61 7.74 1.11
C ILE A 131 -3.31 8.52 0.83
N PHE A 132 -2.34 8.39 1.71
CA PHE A 132 -1.09 9.15 1.67
C PHE A 132 0.12 8.25 1.41
N ALA A 133 1.03 8.75 0.58
CA ALA A 133 2.32 8.12 0.27
C ALA A 133 3.32 8.29 1.43
N THR A 134 3.03 7.68 2.58
CA THR A 134 3.89 7.75 3.77
C THR A 134 3.98 6.42 4.51
N LYS A 135 5.12 6.20 5.15
CA LYS A 135 5.30 5.05 6.06
C LYS A 135 4.54 5.21 7.38
N ASN A 136 4.29 6.45 7.82
CA ASN A 136 3.65 6.72 9.10
C ASN A 136 2.93 8.08 9.09
N ILE A 137 1.63 8.07 8.76
CA ILE A 137 0.80 9.28 8.72
C ILE A 137 0.77 10.02 10.07
N TYR A 138 0.77 9.32 11.18
CA TYR A 138 0.72 9.93 12.51
C TYR A 138 2.00 10.75 12.81
N LYS A 139 3.16 10.27 12.33
CA LYS A 139 4.43 11.03 12.43
C LYS A 139 4.39 12.27 11.54
N GLU A 140 3.82 12.19 10.35
CA GLU A 140 3.68 13.37 9.50
C GLU A 140 2.74 14.40 10.11
N LEU A 141 1.59 13.98 10.60
CA LEU A 141 0.64 14.87 11.29
C LEU A 141 1.25 15.54 12.54
N SER A 142 2.16 14.87 13.24
CA SER A 142 2.81 15.46 14.42
C SER A 142 3.62 16.72 14.13
N LYS A 143 3.93 16.99 12.86
CA LYS A 143 4.63 18.20 12.42
C LYS A 143 3.71 19.41 12.27
N ILE A 144 2.38 19.24 12.30
CA ILE A 144 1.41 20.31 12.06
C ILE A 144 1.34 21.25 13.27
N ASN A 145 1.21 20.69 14.48
CA ASN A 145 1.12 21.45 15.72
C ASN A 145 1.38 20.56 16.95
N ILE A 146 1.49 21.21 18.12
CA ILE A 146 1.77 20.55 19.39
C ILE A 146 0.71 19.52 19.79
N TYR A 147 -0.57 19.74 19.45
CA TYR A 147 -1.64 18.79 19.75
C TYR A 147 -1.45 17.45 19.02
N PHE A 148 -1.18 17.49 17.70
CA PHE A 148 -0.89 16.27 16.93
C PHE A 148 0.43 15.61 17.35
N PHE A 149 1.41 16.41 17.81
CA PHE A 149 2.63 15.86 18.39
C PHE A 149 2.35 15.05 19.66
N LEU A 150 1.56 15.58 20.58
CA LEU A 150 1.17 14.87 21.81
C LEU A 150 0.35 13.61 21.49
N LEU A 151 -0.60 13.69 20.56
CA LEU A 151 -1.36 12.52 20.10
C LEU A 151 -0.43 11.44 19.50
N TYR A 152 0.60 11.86 18.75
CA TYR A 152 1.58 10.93 18.20
C TYR A 152 2.36 10.19 19.29
N LEU A 153 2.80 10.89 20.34
CA LEU A 153 3.50 10.28 21.47
C LEU A 153 2.59 9.27 22.20
N ILE A 154 1.35 9.66 22.49
CA ILE A 154 0.35 8.77 23.09
C ILE A 154 0.14 7.53 22.22
N ASN A 155 -0.03 7.71 20.91
CA ASN A 155 -0.19 6.60 19.97
C ASN A 155 1.03 5.68 19.96
N LYS A 156 2.24 6.24 19.92
CA LYS A 156 3.50 5.46 19.89
C LYS A 156 3.67 4.61 21.14
N VAL A 157 3.54 5.24 22.31
CA VAL A 157 3.71 4.57 23.62
C VAL A 157 2.59 3.56 23.85
N GLY A 158 1.34 3.96 23.65
CA GLY A 158 0.19 3.10 23.89
C GLY A 158 0.12 1.91 22.92
N THR A 159 0.51 2.10 21.65
CA THR A 159 0.62 0.98 20.71
C THR A 159 1.70 -0.02 21.14
N PHE A 160 2.85 0.46 21.59
CA PHE A 160 3.93 -0.38 22.09
C PHE A 160 3.48 -1.19 23.30
N ILE A 161 2.91 -0.54 24.32
CA ILE A 161 2.43 -1.18 25.54
C ILE A 161 1.35 -2.22 25.23
N THR A 162 0.34 -1.81 24.44
CA THR A 162 -0.79 -2.68 24.12
C THR A 162 -0.35 -3.87 23.27
N PHE A 163 0.55 -3.68 22.32
CA PHE A 163 1.07 -4.77 21.49
C PHE A 163 1.93 -5.74 22.32
N LYS A 164 2.74 -5.23 23.24
CA LYS A 164 3.64 -6.05 24.06
C LYS A 164 2.90 -6.84 25.15
N PHE A 165 1.98 -6.19 25.85
CA PHE A 165 1.35 -6.75 27.07
C PHE A 165 -0.13 -7.13 26.91
N PHE A 166 -0.86 -6.53 25.98
CA PHE A 166 -2.31 -6.65 25.85
C PHE A 166 -2.74 -6.89 24.39
N LYS A 167 -2.14 -7.89 23.73
CA LYS A 167 -2.34 -8.15 22.28
C LYS A 167 -3.82 -8.20 21.86
N SER A 168 -4.69 -8.77 22.68
CA SER A 168 -6.14 -8.83 22.41
C SER A 168 -6.83 -7.47 22.40
N LYS A 169 -6.26 -6.46 23.06
CA LYS A 169 -6.81 -5.10 23.18
C LYS A 169 -6.27 -4.13 22.11
N ILE A 170 -5.30 -4.54 21.30
CA ILE A 170 -4.64 -3.66 20.32
C ILE A 170 -5.62 -3.06 19.31
N ILE A 171 -6.58 -3.82 18.83
CA ILE A 171 -7.58 -3.36 17.87
C ILE A 171 -8.44 -2.25 18.47
N ASN A 172 -8.96 -2.47 19.70
CA ASN A 172 -9.78 -1.48 20.39
C ASN A 172 -9.00 -0.20 20.72
N TYR A 173 -7.73 -0.33 21.10
CA TYR A 173 -6.86 0.82 21.31
C TYR A 173 -6.69 1.62 20.02
N ARG A 174 -6.42 0.96 18.90
CA ARG A 174 -6.25 1.62 17.60
C ARG A 174 -7.52 2.35 17.14
N LYS A 175 -8.68 1.72 17.29
CA LYS A 175 -9.97 2.36 17.00
C LYS A 175 -10.11 3.69 17.75
N LYS A 176 -9.79 3.71 19.07
CA LYS A 176 -9.83 4.95 19.87
C LYS A 176 -8.86 6.01 19.35
N ILE A 177 -7.62 5.62 19.04
CA ILE A 177 -6.62 6.55 18.49
C ILE A 177 -7.06 7.12 17.15
N VAL A 178 -7.51 6.28 16.22
CA VAL A 178 -7.98 6.76 14.90
C VAL A 178 -9.17 7.69 15.06
N SER A 179 -10.12 7.36 15.95
CA SER A 179 -11.28 8.23 16.23
C SER A 179 -10.85 9.62 16.74
N LEU A 180 -9.86 9.71 17.62
CA LEU A 180 -9.32 11.00 18.09
C LEU A 180 -8.75 11.83 16.92
N TYR A 181 -7.96 11.21 16.04
CA TYR A 181 -7.45 11.89 14.85
C TYR A 181 -8.56 12.30 13.89
N ALA A 182 -9.52 11.41 13.62
CA ALA A 182 -10.64 11.68 12.74
C ALA A 182 -11.47 12.87 13.24
N LYS A 183 -11.76 12.93 14.55
CA LYS A 183 -12.44 14.04 15.20
C LYS A 183 -11.66 15.35 15.05
N SER A 184 -10.36 15.32 15.33
CA SER A 184 -9.48 16.51 15.23
C SER A 184 -9.37 17.06 13.80
N LEU A 185 -9.55 16.19 12.81
CA LEU A 185 -9.55 16.53 11.38
C LEU A 185 -10.96 16.84 10.84
N ASN A 186 -12.00 16.81 11.69
CA ASN A 186 -13.42 17.02 11.33
C ASN A 186 -13.94 16.00 10.28
N LEU A 187 -13.51 14.75 10.37
CA LEU A 187 -13.90 13.69 9.44
C LEU A 187 -15.23 13.00 9.81
N GLU A 188 -15.78 13.26 11.00
CA GLU A 188 -17.01 12.64 11.49
C GLU A 188 -18.27 13.06 10.71
N LYS A 189 -18.19 14.15 9.94
CA LYS A 189 -19.28 14.63 9.09
C LYS A 189 -19.58 13.69 7.92
N PHE A 190 -18.59 12.91 7.47
CA PHE A 190 -18.74 11.98 6.37
C PHE A 190 -19.40 10.68 6.84
N LYS A 191 -20.48 10.27 6.18
CA LYS A 191 -21.30 9.10 6.60
C LYS A 191 -21.12 7.88 5.70
N LYS A 192 -21.01 8.09 4.41
CA LYS A 192 -20.90 7.05 3.39
C LYS A 192 -19.46 6.62 3.17
N PHE A 193 -18.51 7.56 3.32
CA PHE A 193 -17.08 7.31 3.31
C PHE A 193 -16.47 7.72 4.65
N SER A 194 -15.41 7.06 5.05
CA SER A 194 -14.65 7.44 6.24
C SER A 194 -13.23 6.88 6.18
N VAL A 195 -12.38 7.28 7.10
CA VAL A 195 -11.13 6.56 7.33
C VAL A 195 -11.40 5.25 8.06
N SER A 196 -10.58 4.24 7.80
CA SER A 196 -10.67 2.94 8.48
C SER A 196 -10.46 3.08 9.99
N GLU A 197 -11.19 2.29 10.79
CA GLU A 197 -10.98 2.23 12.23
C GLU A 197 -9.62 1.63 12.64
N LYS A 198 -8.95 0.92 11.71
CA LYS A 198 -7.63 0.33 11.95
C LYS A 198 -6.49 1.29 11.65
N THR A 199 -6.69 2.23 10.71
CA THR A 199 -5.68 3.20 10.31
C THR A 199 -6.29 4.45 9.68
N LEU A 200 -5.75 5.61 10.03
CA LEU A 200 -6.13 6.88 9.42
C LEU A 200 -5.76 6.93 7.92
N ASN A 201 -4.78 6.15 7.50
CA ASN A 201 -4.27 6.14 6.11
C ASN A 201 -4.99 5.12 5.23
N CYS A 202 -6.31 5.02 5.33
CA CYS A 202 -7.11 4.17 4.45
C CYS A 202 -8.54 4.71 4.38
N LEU A 203 -9.00 4.99 3.16
CA LEU A 203 -10.38 5.40 2.89
C LEU A 203 -11.25 4.17 2.69
N ILE A 204 -12.33 4.05 3.46
CA ILE A 204 -13.32 2.99 3.34
C ILE A 204 -14.64 3.50 2.77
N ASN A 205 -15.30 2.64 1.98
CA ASN A 205 -16.67 2.86 1.50
C ASN A 205 -17.65 2.06 2.37
N LYS A 206 -18.63 2.74 2.94
CA LYS A 206 -19.69 2.17 3.78
C LYS A 206 -20.99 1.87 3.03
N GLY A 207 -20.91 1.74 1.70
CA GLY A 207 -22.05 1.36 0.88
C GLY A 207 -22.57 2.48 -0.02
N SER A 208 -21.73 3.43 -0.44
CA SER A 208 -22.09 4.42 -1.46
C SER A 208 -21.66 3.99 -2.85
N SER A 209 -22.49 4.32 -3.85
CA SER A 209 -22.13 4.24 -5.27
C SER A 209 -21.57 5.56 -5.83
N GLU A 210 -21.71 6.67 -5.09
CA GLU A 210 -21.28 7.99 -5.53
C GLU A 210 -19.92 8.35 -4.96
N ALA A 211 -19.03 8.87 -5.80
CA ALA A 211 -17.66 9.25 -5.41
C ALA A 211 -17.55 10.64 -4.78
N SER A 212 -18.59 11.49 -4.88
CA SER A 212 -18.56 12.90 -4.47
C SER A 212 -18.12 13.11 -3.01
N GLU A 213 -18.69 12.34 -2.08
CA GLU A 213 -18.33 12.41 -0.66
C GLU A 213 -16.88 11.93 -0.40
N ALA A 214 -16.40 10.94 -1.17
CA ALA A 214 -15.01 10.48 -1.08
C ALA A 214 -14.04 11.58 -1.54
N ILE A 215 -14.36 12.25 -2.63
CA ILE A 215 -13.56 13.37 -3.19
C ILE A 215 -13.52 14.53 -2.18
N GLU A 216 -14.67 14.90 -1.60
CA GLU A 216 -14.72 15.96 -0.57
C GLU A 216 -13.85 15.60 0.65
N LEU A 217 -13.94 14.33 1.12
CA LEU A 217 -13.12 13.85 2.23
C LEU A 217 -11.63 13.91 1.91
N LEU A 218 -11.23 13.49 0.72
CA LEU A 218 -9.82 13.55 0.28
C LEU A 218 -9.32 14.99 0.20
N LYS A 219 -10.08 15.91 -0.39
CA LYS A 219 -9.76 17.35 -0.44
C LYS A 219 -9.63 17.95 0.96
N LEU A 220 -10.53 17.59 1.89
CA LEU A 220 -10.44 18.04 3.27
C LEU A 220 -9.16 17.52 3.95
N LEU A 221 -8.83 16.24 3.78
CA LEU A 221 -7.60 15.67 4.33
C LEU A 221 -6.37 16.38 3.77
N GLU A 222 -6.31 16.62 2.47
CA GLU A 222 -5.21 17.33 1.83
C GLU A 222 -5.03 18.73 2.42
N SER A 223 -6.11 19.51 2.54
CA SER A 223 -6.07 20.84 3.14
C SER A 223 -5.64 20.83 4.60
N LYS A 224 -6.13 19.88 5.40
CA LYS A 224 -5.80 19.74 6.82
C LYS A 224 -4.39 19.26 7.09
N THR A 225 -3.83 18.46 6.18
CA THR A 225 -2.43 18.03 6.25
C THR A 225 -1.45 19.09 5.75
N LYS A 226 -1.94 20.24 5.26
CA LYS A 226 -1.14 21.38 4.76
C LYS A 226 -0.12 20.93 3.69
N HIS A 227 -0.48 19.97 2.88
CA HIS A 227 0.40 19.40 1.84
C HIS A 227 1.72 18.81 2.36
N ILE A 228 1.85 18.58 3.69
CA ILE A 228 3.04 17.97 4.30
C ILE A 228 3.25 16.54 3.80
N VAL A 229 2.14 15.87 3.41
CA VAL A 229 2.15 14.49 2.93
C VAL A 229 1.50 14.43 1.55
N LYS A 230 2.21 13.82 0.60
CA LYS A 230 1.68 13.61 -0.74
C LYS A 230 0.55 12.59 -0.71
N MET A 231 -0.54 12.88 -1.43
CA MET A 231 -1.62 11.91 -1.67
C MET A 231 -1.11 10.79 -2.57
N GLU A 232 -1.51 9.55 -2.27
CA GLU A 232 -1.23 8.38 -3.13
C GLU A 232 -2.35 8.17 -4.15
N ASN A 233 -3.60 8.52 -3.80
CA ASN A 233 -4.74 8.42 -4.68
C ASN A 233 -4.73 9.56 -5.72
N ILE A 234 -4.97 9.21 -6.96
CA ILE A 234 -5.14 10.14 -8.07
C ILE A 234 -6.62 10.15 -8.43
N ILE A 235 -7.23 11.32 -8.41
CA ILE A 235 -8.59 11.51 -8.93
C ILE A 235 -8.42 11.71 -10.43
N LEU A 236 -8.91 10.73 -11.21
CA LEU A 236 -9.03 10.89 -12.64
C LEU A 236 -10.31 11.68 -12.90
N ASP A 237 -10.16 12.92 -13.36
CA ASP A 237 -11.28 13.64 -13.96
C ASP A 237 -11.75 12.86 -15.20
N GLN A 238 -13.05 12.93 -15.50
CA GLN A 238 -13.60 12.23 -16.66
C GLN A 238 -12.70 12.52 -17.88
N ILE A 239 -12.21 11.47 -18.47
CA ILE A 239 -11.52 11.55 -19.75
C ILE A 239 -12.63 11.83 -20.76
N ASP A 240 -12.74 13.09 -21.19
CA ASP A 240 -13.58 13.48 -22.30
C ASP A 240 -13.11 12.80 -23.62
#